data_81b436a8bcaa09e3717d435e01d216e9
#
_entry.id   81b436a8bcaa09e3717d435e01d216e9
#
_cell.length_a   1.000
_cell.length_b   1.000
_cell.length_c   1.000
_cell.angle_alpha   90.00
_cell.angle_beta   90.00
_cell.angle_gamma   90.00
#
_symmetry.space_group_name_H-M   'P 1'
#
loop_
_entity.id
_entity.type
_entity.pdbx_description
1 polymer ?
#
loop_
_entity_poly.entity_id
_entity_poly.type
_entity_poly.pdbx_seq_one_letter_code
_entity_poly.pdbx_strand_id
1 'polypeptide(L)'
;LLGKSATIYRGCNVESSSYGPTNCAERTAVFKAISEGEREFAAIVIAGGPEGEQSPLAHTAFPCGVCRQVLAEFCPMDFPVIVARSPEDYEVYTLGDLLPQAFTPLSL
;
A
#
# COMPACT_ATOMS: atom_id res chain seq x y z
N LEU A 1 3.68 1.83 -5.61
CA LEU A 1 3.70 0.39 -5.84
C LEU A 1 4.62 0.07 -6.99
N LEU A 2 5.56 -0.82 -6.75
CA LEU A 2 6.51 -1.25 -7.77
C LEU A 2 6.10 -2.63 -8.30
N GLY A 3 5.80 -2.70 -9.58
CA GLY A 3 5.55 -3.96 -10.27
C GLY A 3 6.85 -4.70 -10.58
N LYS A 4 6.77 -6.01 -10.75
CA LYS A 4 7.95 -6.79 -11.16
C LYS A 4 8.42 -6.44 -12.56
N SER A 5 7.58 -5.78 -13.37
CA SER A 5 7.97 -5.20 -14.67
C SER A 5 8.85 -3.95 -14.53
N ALA A 6 9.16 -3.50 -13.33
CA ALA A 6 9.84 -2.25 -13.00
C ALA A 6 8.98 -0.99 -13.20
N THR A 7 7.69 -1.14 -13.49
CA THR A 7 6.75 -0.03 -13.58
C THR A 7 6.37 0.43 -12.18
N ILE A 8 6.33 1.76 -11.96
CA ILE A 8 5.88 2.37 -10.73
C ILE A 8 4.43 2.84 -10.91
N TYR A 9 3.55 2.38 -10.02
CA TYR A 9 2.14 2.79 -10.01
C TYR A 9 1.91 3.69 -8.80
N ARG A 10 1.51 4.92 -9.06
CA ARG A 10 1.22 5.89 -8.01
C ARG A 10 -0.27 5.86 -7.67
N GLY A 11 -0.59 6.10 -6.40
CA GLY A 11 -1.96 6.22 -5.94
C GLY A 11 -2.10 7.31 -4.91
N CYS A 12 -3.30 7.84 -4.79
CA CYS A 12 -3.67 8.81 -3.77
C CYS A 12 -5.01 8.42 -3.16
N ASN A 13 -5.32 8.99 -2.00
CA ASN A 13 -6.65 8.82 -1.39
C ASN A 13 -7.71 9.45 -2.30
N VAL A 14 -8.83 8.75 -2.44
CA VAL A 14 -10.01 9.25 -3.15
C VAL A 14 -11.18 9.20 -2.17
N GLU A 15 -11.59 10.37 -1.69
CA GLU A 15 -12.64 10.49 -0.69
C GLU A 15 -14.03 10.42 -1.31
N SER A 16 -14.99 9.88 -0.57
CA SER A 16 -16.40 9.83 -0.98
C SER A 16 -17.27 10.41 0.13
N SER A 17 -18.27 11.19 -0.27
CA SER A 17 -19.25 11.75 0.67
C SER A 17 -20.02 10.68 1.43
N SER A 18 -20.20 9.51 0.85
CA SER A 18 -20.90 8.38 1.49
C SER A 18 -19.95 7.49 2.31
N TYR A 19 -18.70 7.86 2.42
CA TYR A 19 -17.62 7.19 3.16
C TYR A 19 -17.25 5.79 2.64
N GLY A 20 -18.22 4.89 2.48
CA GLY A 20 -17.95 3.51 2.05
C GLY A 20 -17.10 3.37 0.80
N PRO A 21 -17.35 4.13 -0.28
CA PRO A 21 -16.50 4.09 -1.49
C PRO A 21 -15.15 4.78 -1.36
N THR A 22 -14.88 5.46 -0.24
CA THR A 22 -13.56 6.08 -0.01
C THR A 22 -12.46 5.05 -0.20
N ASN A 23 -11.44 5.41 -0.97
CA ASN A 23 -10.36 4.49 -1.33
C ASN A 23 -9.01 5.06 -0.92
N CYS A 24 -8.25 4.28 -0.16
CA CYS A 24 -6.90 4.68 0.25
C CYS A 24 -5.93 4.65 -0.93
N ALA A 25 -4.86 5.42 -0.82
CA ALA A 25 -3.82 5.52 -1.85
C ALA A 25 -3.28 4.14 -2.26
N GLU A 26 -3.08 3.24 -1.30
CA GLU A 26 -2.54 1.90 -1.55
C GLU A 26 -3.45 1.11 -2.48
N ARG A 27 -4.76 1.14 -2.23
CA ARG A 27 -5.73 0.43 -3.08
C ARG A 27 -5.84 1.08 -4.45
N THR A 28 -5.77 2.40 -4.52
CA THR A 28 -5.76 3.12 -5.80
C THR A 28 -4.61 2.64 -6.67
N ALA A 29 -3.41 2.53 -6.10
CA ALA A 29 -2.23 2.06 -6.83
C ALA A 29 -2.36 0.60 -7.26
N VAL A 30 -2.83 -0.27 -6.35
CA VAL A 30 -3.01 -1.70 -6.65
C VAL A 30 -4.04 -1.91 -7.76
N PHE A 31 -5.20 -1.28 -7.65
CA PHE A 31 -6.27 -1.45 -8.63
C PHE A 31 -5.88 -0.90 -10.00
N LYS A 32 -5.15 0.21 -10.01
CA LYS A 32 -4.59 0.77 -11.25
C LYS A 32 -3.66 -0.23 -11.92
N ALA A 33 -2.73 -0.81 -11.16
CA ALA A 33 -1.80 -1.80 -11.68
C ALA A 33 -2.52 -3.04 -12.22
N ILE A 34 -3.47 -3.57 -11.45
CA ILE A 34 -4.27 -4.74 -11.86
C ILE A 34 -5.05 -4.42 -13.15
N SER A 35 -5.65 -3.22 -13.24
CA SER A 35 -6.42 -2.81 -14.42
C SER A 35 -5.54 -2.70 -15.66
N GLU A 36 -4.24 -2.48 -15.49
CA GLU A 36 -3.26 -2.42 -16.58
C GLU A 36 -2.61 -3.78 -16.86
N GLY A 37 -3.02 -4.83 -16.15
CA GLY A 37 -2.54 -6.20 -16.39
C GLY A 37 -1.37 -6.63 -15.52
N GLU A 38 -0.85 -5.79 -14.62
CA GLU A 38 0.23 -6.14 -13.72
C GLU A 38 -0.34 -6.84 -12.47
N ARG A 39 0.12 -8.05 -12.18
CA ARG A 39 -0.38 -8.83 -11.03
C ARG A 39 0.72 -9.28 -10.07
N GLU A 40 1.98 -9.00 -10.37
CA GLU A 40 3.10 -9.35 -9.53
C GLU A 40 3.85 -8.10 -9.13
N PHE A 41 4.06 -7.94 -7.82
CA PHE A 41 4.61 -6.72 -7.24
C PHE A 41 5.86 -7.00 -6.42
N ALA A 42 6.78 -6.04 -6.41
CA ALA A 42 8.06 -6.15 -5.71
C ALA A 42 8.07 -5.44 -4.36
N ALA A 43 7.37 -4.30 -4.24
CA ALA A 43 7.34 -3.52 -3.01
C ALA A 43 6.26 -2.43 -3.10
N ILE A 44 5.86 -1.91 -1.94
CA ILE A 44 5.03 -0.71 -1.86
C ILE A 44 5.68 0.29 -0.89
N VAL A 45 5.65 1.57 -1.25
CA VAL A 45 6.11 2.66 -0.38
C VAL A 45 4.91 3.55 -0.09
N ILE A 46 4.69 3.82 1.19
CA ILE A 46 3.56 4.60 1.68
C ILE A 46 4.10 5.82 2.42
N ALA A 47 3.58 6.99 2.06
CA ALA A 47 3.85 8.23 2.76
C ALA A 47 2.53 8.99 2.91
N GLY A 48 2.30 9.59 4.05
CA GLY A 48 1.07 10.33 4.27
C GLY A 48 1.15 11.23 5.50
N GLY A 49 0.39 12.30 5.46
CA GLY A 49 0.29 13.26 6.53
C GLY A 49 -0.80 14.27 6.23
N PRO A 50 -1.00 15.27 7.12
CA PRO A 50 -1.96 16.33 6.88
C PRO A 50 -1.67 17.09 5.58
N GLU A 51 -2.71 17.60 4.95
CA GLU A 51 -2.58 18.39 3.74
C GLU A 51 -1.63 19.57 3.97
N GLY A 52 -0.70 19.76 3.03
CA GLY A 52 0.28 20.85 3.10
C GLY A 52 1.52 20.53 3.93
N GLU A 53 1.57 19.40 4.64
CA GLU A 53 2.77 19.00 5.38
C GLU A 53 3.88 18.63 4.41
N GLN A 54 5.07 19.18 4.66
CA GLN A 54 6.23 18.95 3.80
C GLN A 54 7.17 17.90 4.40
N SER A 55 7.98 17.31 3.53
CA SER A 55 9.00 16.34 3.94
C SER A 55 10.10 17.03 4.79
N PRO A 56 10.60 16.40 5.87
CA PRO A 56 10.15 15.09 6.35
C PRO A 56 8.81 15.18 7.07
N LEU A 57 7.98 14.16 6.89
CA LEU A 57 6.68 14.07 7.56
C LEU A 57 6.89 13.79 9.06
N ALA A 58 5.97 14.29 9.90
CA ALA A 58 6.08 14.13 11.35
C ALA A 58 5.86 12.68 11.79
N HIS A 59 5.00 11.95 11.06
CA HIS A 59 4.61 10.59 11.43
C HIS A 59 4.68 9.65 10.22
N THR A 60 4.88 8.35 10.48
CA THR A 60 4.74 7.32 9.46
C THR A 60 3.26 7.00 9.26
N ALA A 61 2.87 6.75 8.00
CA ALA A 61 1.52 6.33 7.64
C ALA A 61 1.52 4.84 7.34
N PHE A 62 0.83 4.06 8.18
CA PHE A 62 0.67 2.63 7.95
C PHE A 62 -0.58 2.36 7.12
N PRO A 63 -0.60 1.29 6.31
CA PRO A 63 -1.80 0.94 5.55
C PRO A 63 -2.92 0.52 6.51
N CYS A 64 -4.16 0.92 6.19
CA CYS A 64 -5.32 0.50 6.98
C CYS A 64 -5.57 -1.00 6.80
N GLY A 65 -6.42 -1.59 7.65
CA GLY A 65 -6.70 -3.02 7.61
C GLY A 65 -7.25 -3.50 6.28
N VAL A 66 -8.12 -2.69 5.63
CA VAL A 66 -8.67 -3.03 4.31
C VAL A 66 -7.56 -3.09 3.27
N CYS A 67 -6.63 -2.13 3.29
CA CYS A 67 -5.49 -2.13 2.35
C CYS A 67 -4.57 -3.32 2.59
N ARG A 68 -4.33 -3.69 3.86
CA ARG A 68 -3.51 -4.86 4.18
C ARG A 68 -4.15 -6.13 3.62
N GLN A 69 -5.46 -6.27 3.75
CA GLN A 69 -6.19 -7.41 3.22
C GLN A 69 -6.18 -7.45 1.69
N VAL A 70 -6.31 -6.30 1.03
CA VAL A 70 -6.21 -6.22 -0.43
C VAL A 70 -4.80 -6.62 -0.89
N LEU A 71 -3.76 -6.16 -0.20
CA LEU A 71 -2.39 -6.57 -0.52
C LEU A 71 -2.21 -8.08 -0.37
N ALA A 72 -2.85 -8.69 0.64
CA ALA A 72 -2.76 -10.14 0.87
C ALA A 72 -3.40 -10.96 -0.25
N GLU A 73 -4.29 -10.37 -1.05
CA GLU A 73 -4.87 -11.05 -2.21
C GLU A 73 -3.84 -11.24 -3.32
N PHE A 74 -2.94 -10.27 -3.50
CA PHE A 74 -2.03 -10.19 -4.65
C PHE A 74 -0.56 -10.35 -4.30
N CYS A 75 -0.18 -10.28 -3.03
CA CYS A 75 1.21 -10.25 -2.60
C CYS A 75 1.49 -11.34 -1.57
N PRO A 76 2.72 -11.90 -1.55
CA PRO A 76 3.10 -12.87 -0.52
C PRO A 76 3.31 -12.19 0.83
N MET A 77 3.37 -12.98 1.90
CA MET A 77 3.53 -12.46 3.26
C MET A 77 4.91 -11.83 3.51
N ASP A 78 5.92 -12.15 2.71
CA ASP A 78 7.23 -11.53 2.78
C ASP A 78 7.34 -10.24 1.94
N PHE A 79 6.24 -9.80 1.35
CA PHE A 79 6.17 -8.60 0.51
C PHE A 79 6.60 -7.37 1.31
N PRO A 80 7.58 -6.59 0.81
CA PRO A 80 8.05 -5.40 1.52
C PRO A 80 7.03 -4.28 1.50
N VAL A 81 6.70 -3.78 2.70
CA VAL A 81 5.85 -2.60 2.91
C VAL A 81 6.73 -1.55 3.58
N ILE A 82 7.03 -0.49 2.86
CA ILE A 82 7.92 0.57 3.32
C ILE A 82 7.07 1.76 3.71
N VAL A 83 7.21 2.23 4.95
CA VAL A 83 6.51 3.41 5.44
C VAL A 83 7.55 4.52 5.60
N ALA A 84 7.37 5.60 4.88
CA ALA A 84 8.39 6.63 4.73
C ALA A 84 7.91 7.98 5.24
N ARG A 85 8.80 8.73 5.88
CA ARG A 85 8.62 10.13 6.23
C ARG A 85 9.41 11.03 5.29
N SER A 86 10.48 10.50 4.72
CA SER A 86 11.30 11.14 3.69
C SER A 86 12.05 10.06 2.92
N PRO A 87 12.72 10.40 1.81
CA PRO A 87 13.52 9.42 1.09
C PRO A 87 14.64 8.77 1.94
N GLU A 88 15.10 9.46 2.98
CA GLU A 88 16.18 8.98 3.86
C GLU A 88 15.67 8.44 5.19
N ASP A 89 14.40 8.64 5.52
CA ASP A 89 13.81 8.27 6.82
C ASP A 89 12.60 7.39 6.60
N TYR A 90 12.81 6.08 6.64
CA TYR A 90 11.77 5.09 6.39
C TYR A 90 12.00 3.83 7.20
N GLU A 91 10.93 3.05 7.36
CA GLU A 91 10.97 1.74 8.00
C GLU A 91 10.44 0.70 7.02
N VAL A 92 11.01 -0.50 7.07
CA VAL A 92 10.60 -1.61 6.19
C VAL A 92 9.97 -2.70 7.02
N TYR A 93 8.77 -3.10 6.63
CA TYR A 93 8.03 -4.22 7.21
C TYR A 93 7.72 -5.24 6.13
N THR A 94 7.41 -6.47 6.54
CA THR A 94 6.77 -7.42 5.63
C THR A 94 5.26 -7.29 5.76
N LEU A 95 4.53 -7.71 4.75
CA LEU A 95 3.07 -7.78 4.85
C LEU A 95 2.65 -8.67 6.02
N GLY A 96 3.35 -9.78 6.26
CA GLY A 96 3.11 -10.68 7.39
C GLY A 96 3.29 -10.03 8.75
N ASP A 97 4.22 -9.07 8.88
CA ASP A 97 4.37 -8.29 10.11
C ASP A 97 3.13 -7.46 10.40
N LEU A 98 2.50 -6.93 9.35
CA LEU A 98 1.37 -6.01 9.45
C LEU A 98 0.02 -6.71 9.39
N LEU A 99 -0.03 -7.96 8.94
CA LEU A 99 -1.24 -8.77 8.84
C LEU A 99 -0.92 -10.23 9.20
N PRO A 100 -0.61 -10.50 10.47
CA PRO A 100 -0.31 -11.88 10.90
C PRO A 100 -1.56 -12.75 10.76
N GLN A 101 -1.36 -14.04 10.48
CA GLN A 101 -2.45 -15.01 10.33
C GLN A 101 -3.47 -14.58 9.27
N ALA A 102 -3.00 -14.02 8.18
CA ALA A 102 -3.88 -13.43 7.15
C ALA A 102 -4.73 -14.50 6.45
N PHE A 103 -5.98 -14.13 6.17
CA PHE A 103 -6.83 -14.89 5.25
C PHE A 103 -6.40 -14.56 3.82
N THR A 104 -5.94 -15.56 3.08
CA THR A 104 -5.38 -15.38 1.72
C THR A 104 -6.06 -16.36 0.76
N PRO A 105 -5.80 -16.24 -0.57
CA PRO A 105 -6.29 -17.25 -1.52
C PRO A 105 -5.91 -18.67 -1.15
N LEU A 106 -4.78 -18.87 -0.45
CA LEU A 106 -4.36 -20.19 0.02
C LEU A 106 -5.23 -20.73 1.15
N SER A 107 -6.07 -19.89 1.76
CA SER A 107 -7.00 -20.29 2.83
C SER A 107 -8.29 -20.91 2.29
N LEU A 108 -8.52 -20.82 0.99
CA LEU A 108 -9.74 -21.31 0.35
C LEU A 108 -9.65 -22.77 -0.08
#